data_a8c497dbbe9219254598f9109a5df64f
#
_entry.id   a8c497dbbe9219254598f9109a5df64f
#
_cell.length_a   1.000
_cell.length_b   1.000
_cell.length_c   1.000
_cell.angle_alpha   90.00
_cell.angle_beta   90.00
_cell.angle_gamma   90.00
#
_symmetry.space_group_name_H-M   'P 1'
#
loop_
_entity.id
_entity.type
_entity.pdbx_description
1 polymer ?
#
loop_
_entity_poly.entity_id
_entity_poly.type
_entity_poly.pdbx_seq_one_letter_code
_entity_poly.pdbx_strand_id
1 'polypeptide(L)'
;MTVTVTEVDHPIVNDALARMRSVETSNANFRAHLNRLGIILLAEATKDLPTRSQAITTPLTETRQQVLAEVPLVVPILRAGLGFVTSVHHVLDNADLGFVGVTRNETTFEPELYTDKLPADIGDRPVIIVDPMLATGGSLNHVIDLIANRQVTGTITVVCAIAAPEGIDAVRAHINDRWNVHIVTGAIDSHLNEQAYIVPGLGDAGDRLFGEPRN
;
A
#
# COMPACT_ATOMS: atom_id res chain seq x y z
N MET A 1 3.41 9.54 18.76
CA MET A 1 3.49 8.96 17.42
C MET A 1 2.19 9.28 16.68
N THR A 2 2.17 9.38 15.38
CA THR A 2 1.01 9.95 14.66
C THR A 2 0.71 9.20 13.38
N VAL A 3 -0.56 9.23 12.96
CA VAL A 3 -0.96 8.86 11.59
C VAL A 3 -0.97 10.13 10.74
N THR A 4 -0.08 10.20 9.76
CA THR A 4 -0.08 11.24 8.74
C THR A 4 -0.70 10.73 7.45
N VAL A 5 -1.36 11.60 6.70
CA VAL A 5 -2.00 11.24 5.43
C VAL A 5 -1.53 12.22 4.35
N THR A 6 -1.08 11.69 3.24
CA THR A 6 -0.76 12.45 2.02
C THR A 6 -1.70 12.00 0.90
N GLU A 7 -2.60 12.87 0.48
CA GLU A 7 -3.35 12.72 -0.77
C GLU A 7 -2.50 13.31 -1.91
N VAL A 8 -2.20 12.48 -2.90
CA VAL A 8 -1.28 12.85 -3.99
C VAL A 8 -2.05 13.54 -5.11
N ASP A 9 -2.06 14.87 -5.10
CA ASP A 9 -2.64 15.66 -6.19
C ASP A 9 -1.68 15.74 -7.38
N HIS A 10 -1.83 14.79 -8.30
CA HIS A 10 -1.03 14.71 -9.52
C HIS A 10 -1.89 14.39 -10.73
N PRO A 11 -1.79 15.12 -11.88
CA PRO A 11 -2.66 14.93 -13.04
C PRO A 11 -2.72 13.50 -13.57
N ILE A 12 -1.61 12.75 -13.53
CA ILE A 12 -1.57 11.36 -13.97
C ILE A 12 -2.29 10.43 -12.96
N VAL A 13 -2.22 10.73 -11.66
CA VAL A 13 -2.97 10.00 -10.63
C VAL A 13 -4.46 10.20 -10.86
N ASN A 14 -4.88 11.43 -11.06
CA ASN A 14 -6.28 11.79 -11.31
C ASN A 14 -6.82 11.14 -12.59
N ASP A 15 -6.06 11.14 -13.71
CA ASP A 15 -6.44 10.44 -14.95
C ASP A 15 -6.53 8.92 -14.75
N ALA A 16 -5.58 8.32 -14.04
CA ALA A 16 -5.61 6.88 -13.76
C ALA A 16 -6.82 6.50 -12.90
N LEU A 17 -7.10 7.26 -11.84
CA LEU A 17 -8.27 7.05 -10.99
C LEU A 17 -9.58 7.20 -11.77
N ALA A 18 -9.73 8.24 -12.60
CA ALA A 18 -10.93 8.43 -13.42
C ALA A 18 -11.22 7.21 -14.31
N ARG A 19 -10.16 6.64 -14.91
CA ARG A 19 -10.28 5.41 -15.71
C ARG A 19 -10.57 4.17 -14.88
N MET A 20 -9.92 4.03 -13.72
CA MET A 20 -10.17 2.90 -12.81
C MET A 20 -11.60 2.90 -12.27
N ARG A 21 -12.19 4.04 -12.03
CA ARG A 21 -13.56 4.18 -11.53
C ARG A 21 -14.63 3.79 -12.56
N SER A 22 -14.33 3.93 -13.87
CA SER A 22 -15.29 3.60 -14.93
C SER A 22 -15.63 2.12 -14.95
N VAL A 23 -16.93 1.80 -15.02
CA VAL A 23 -17.46 0.43 -15.18
C VAL A 23 -17.04 -0.20 -16.50
N GLU A 24 -16.75 0.61 -17.52
CA GLU A 24 -16.30 0.19 -18.85
C GLU A 24 -14.85 -0.31 -18.85
N THR A 25 -14.10 -0.08 -17.78
CA THR A 25 -12.68 -0.43 -17.75
C THR A 25 -12.50 -1.93 -17.54
N SER A 26 -11.89 -2.59 -18.52
CA SER A 26 -11.54 -4.01 -18.44
C SER A 26 -10.50 -4.28 -17.34
N ASN A 27 -10.44 -5.53 -16.85
CA ASN A 27 -9.44 -5.94 -15.84
C ASN A 27 -8.00 -5.65 -16.29
N ALA A 28 -7.70 -5.84 -17.59
CA ALA A 28 -6.37 -5.53 -18.13
C ALA A 28 -6.03 -4.04 -18.03
N ASN A 29 -6.98 -3.17 -18.40
CA ASN A 29 -6.82 -1.74 -18.31
C ASN A 29 -6.80 -1.27 -16.85
N PHE A 30 -7.61 -1.86 -15.97
CA PHE A 30 -7.59 -1.57 -14.54
C PHE A 30 -6.19 -1.84 -13.94
N ARG A 31 -5.58 -3.01 -14.23
CA ARG A 31 -4.21 -3.32 -13.82
C ARG A 31 -3.20 -2.31 -14.36
N ALA A 32 -3.31 -1.92 -15.63
CA ALA A 32 -2.41 -0.95 -16.24
C ALA A 32 -2.51 0.43 -15.57
N HIS A 33 -3.73 0.89 -15.27
CA HIS A 33 -3.94 2.16 -14.59
C HIS A 33 -3.49 2.12 -13.12
N LEU A 34 -3.75 1.02 -12.40
CA LEU A 34 -3.25 0.84 -11.04
C LEU A 34 -1.72 0.83 -10.99
N ASN A 35 -1.05 0.16 -11.95
CA ASN A 35 0.40 0.19 -12.03
C ASN A 35 0.93 1.62 -12.28
N ARG A 36 0.33 2.36 -13.20
CA ARG A 36 0.72 3.74 -13.53
C ARG A 36 0.54 4.68 -12.33
N LEU A 37 -0.58 4.58 -11.62
CA LEU A 37 -0.84 5.31 -10.39
C LEU A 37 0.14 4.88 -9.30
N GLY A 38 0.35 3.58 -9.12
CA GLY A 38 1.20 3.00 -8.10
C GLY A 38 2.65 3.48 -8.16
N ILE A 39 3.21 3.68 -9.36
CA ILE A 39 4.57 4.24 -9.52
C ILE A 39 4.67 5.63 -8.88
N ILE A 40 3.67 6.49 -9.08
CA ILE A 40 3.69 7.86 -8.53
C ILE A 40 3.47 7.83 -7.02
N LEU A 41 2.52 7.04 -6.53
CA LEU A 41 2.28 6.90 -5.10
C LEU A 41 3.49 6.32 -4.36
N LEU A 42 4.16 5.33 -4.95
CA LEU A 42 5.37 4.75 -4.37
C LEU A 42 6.55 5.74 -4.40
N ALA A 43 6.69 6.54 -5.44
CA ALA A 43 7.70 7.60 -5.48
C ALA A 43 7.48 8.62 -4.35
N GLU A 44 6.23 9.01 -4.10
CA GLU A 44 5.89 9.87 -2.95
C GLU A 44 6.15 9.17 -1.62
N ALA A 45 5.75 7.91 -1.49
CA ALA A 45 5.91 7.12 -0.27
C ALA A 45 7.38 6.86 0.11
N THR A 46 8.28 6.92 -0.85
CA THR A 46 9.72 6.62 -0.69
C THR A 46 10.62 7.85 -0.68
N LYS A 47 10.08 9.05 -0.86
CA LYS A 47 10.88 10.29 -1.00
C LYS A 47 11.77 10.60 0.19
N ASP A 48 11.35 10.21 1.39
CA ASP A 48 12.04 10.48 2.66
C ASP A 48 12.82 9.25 3.18
N LEU A 49 13.00 8.20 2.36
CA LEU A 49 13.81 7.05 2.76
C LEU A 49 15.26 7.47 3.02
N PRO A 50 15.89 6.91 4.06
CA PRO A 50 17.27 7.25 4.40
C PRO A 50 18.22 6.81 3.30
N THR A 51 19.22 7.66 3.03
CA THR A 51 20.29 7.39 2.07
C THR A 51 21.65 7.33 2.75
N ARG A 52 22.61 6.65 2.12
CA ARG A 52 24.02 6.61 2.51
C ARG A 52 24.93 6.96 1.34
N SER A 53 26.08 7.54 1.64
CA SER A 53 27.08 7.85 0.62
C SER A 53 27.88 6.58 0.27
N GLN A 54 27.89 6.24 -1.02
CA GLN A 54 28.62 5.08 -1.57
C GLN A 54 29.61 5.51 -2.65
N ALA A 55 30.82 4.98 -2.62
CA ALA A 55 31.79 5.16 -3.71
C ALA A 55 31.36 4.31 -4.92
N ILE A 56 31.38 4.93 -6.09
CA ILE A 56 31.11 4.27 -7.36
C ILE A 56 32.16 4.69 -8.40
N THR A 57 32.38 3.87 -9.41
CA THR A 57 33.21 4.18 -10.57
C THR A 57 32.31 4.41 -11.77
N THR A 58 32.34 5.63 -12.30
CA THR A 58 31.68 5.97 -13.57
C THR A 58 32.62 5.62 -14.74
N PRO A 59 32.14 5.68 -16.00
CA PRO A 59 33.03 5.51 -17.15
C PRO A 59 34.18 6.53 -17.22
N LEU A 60 34.13 7.63 -16.46
CA LEU A 60 35.10 8.71 -16.51
C LEU A 60 35.98 8.82 -15.28
N THR A 61 35.42 8.56 -14.08
CA THR A 61 36.15 8.77 -12.81
C THR A 61 35.46 8.10 -11.64
N GLU A 62 36.16 7.96 -10.52
CA GLU A 62 35.60 7.63 -9.22
C GLU A 62 34.83 8.83 -8.63
N THR A 63 33.70 8.55 -8.00
CA THR A 63 32.88 9.56 -7.31
C THR A 63 32.10 8.93 -6.15
N ARG A 64 31.40 9.77 -5.38
CA ARG A 64 30.48 9.32 -4.35
C ARG A 64 29.05 9.74 -4.68
N GLN A 65 28.12 8.81 -4.53
CA GLN A 65 26.70 9.04 -4.80
C GLN A 65 25.86 8.63 -3.60
N GLN A 66 24.65 9.19 -3.49
CA GLN A 66 23.65 8.76 -2.53
C GLN A 66 22.91 7.54 -3.06
N VAL A 67 22.87 6.49 -2.25
CA VAL A 67 22.07 5.28 -2.50
C VAL A 67 21.15 5.04 -1.30
N LEU A 68 20.10 4.26 -1.45
CA LEU A 68 19.27 3.88 -0.32
C LEU A 68 20.13 3.24 0.77
N ALA A 69 19.95 3.68 2.02
CA ALA A 69 20.66 3.10 3.16
C ALA A 69 20.23 1.64 3.36
N GLU A 70 18.93 1.40 3.22
CA GLU A 70 18.30 0.08 3.32
C GLU A 70 17.10 0.03 2.38
N VAL A 71 16.85 -1.14 1.77
CA VAL A 71 15.70 -1.36 0.90
C VAL A 71 14.51 -1.76 1.76
N PRO A 72 13.33 -1.12 1.60
CA PRO A 72 12.14 -1.44 2.37
C PRO A 72 11.68 -2.90 2.20
N LEU A 73 11.02 -3.45 3.24
CA LEU A 73 10.15 -4.60 3.10
C LEU A 73 8.80 -4.12 2.55
N VAL A 74 8.34 -4.69 1.44
CA VAL A 74 7.01 -4.37 0.90
C VAL A 74 6.04 -5.50 1.23
N VAL A 75 4.86 -5.13 1.74
CA VAL A 75 3.83 -6.06 2.23
C VAL A 75 2.53 -5.85 1.47
N PRO A 76 2.31 -6.58 0.35
CA PRO A 76 1.00 -6.60 -0.30
C PRO A 76 -0.03 -7.34 0.57
N ILE A 77 -1.19 -6.70 0.81
CA ILE A 77 -2.34 -7.38 1.41
C ILE A 77 -3.05 -8.18 0.31
N LEU A 78 -3.01 -9.48 0.42
CA LEU A 78 -3.59 -10.37 -0.57
C LEU A 78 -5.13 -10.36 -0.46
N ARG A 79 -5.85 -10.44 -1.58
CA ARG A 79 -5.39 -10.61 -2.98
C ARG A 79 -5.07 -9.28 -3.66
N ALA A 80 -5.83 -8.20 -3.37
CA ALA A 80 -5.85 -6.96 -4.13
C ALA A 80 -4.49 -6.22 -4.14
N GLY A 81 -3.72 -6.29 -3.06
CA GLY A 81 -2.38 -5.71 -2.98
C GLY A 81 -1.38 -6.22 -4.03
N LEU A 82 -1.61 -7.42 -4.60
CA LEU A 82 -0.81 -7.92 -5.73
C LEU A 82 -0.84 -6.98 -6.94
N GLY A 83 -1.89 -6.17 -7.08
CA GLY A 83 -1.99 -5.17 -8.14
C GLY A 83 -0.89 -4.11 -8.13
N PHE A 84 -0.25 -3.89 -6.97
CA PHE A 84 0.87 -2.95 -6.84
C PHE A 84 2.25 -3.57 -7.11
N VAL A 85 2.38 -4.91 -7.13
CA VAL A 85 3.71 -5.57 -7.20
C VAL A 85 4.52 -5.13 -8.41
N THR A 86 3.87 -4.93 -9.57
CA THR A 86 4.55 -4.43 -10.77
C THR A 86 5.12 -3.01 -10.55
N SER A 87 4.35 -2.10 -9.97
CA SER A 87 4.83 -0.75 -9.65
C SER A 87 5.91 -0.76 -8.57
N VAL A 88 5.82 -1.66 -7.60
CA VAL A 88 6.89 -1.84 -6.60
C VAL A 88 8.21 -2.18 -7.28
N HIS A 89 8.24 -3.16 -8.18
CA HIS A 89 9.48 -3.54 -8.88
C HIS A 89 10.01 -2.46 -9.83
N HIS A 90 9.16 -1.54 -10.30
CA HIS A 90 9.63 -0.38 -11.08
C HIS A 90 10.30 0.70 -10.23
N VAL A 91 9.90 0.84 -8.96
CA VAL A 91 10.43 1.90 -8.06
C VAL A 91 11.50 1.35 -7.12
N LEU A 92 11.33 0.12 -6.67
CA LEU A 92 12.19 -0.58 -5.70
C LEU A 92 12.54 -1.97 -6.27
N ASP A 93 13.46 -2.03 -7.22
CA ASP A 93 13.81 -3.22 -8.00
C ASP A 93 14.31 -4.41 -7.14
N ASN A 94 14.93 -4.09 -6.00
CA ASN A 94 15.48 -5.09 -5.06
C ASN A 94 14.67 -5.23 -3.77
N ALA A 95 13.40 -4.77 -3.73
CA ALA A 95 12.57 -4.90 -2.54
C ALA A 95 12.19 -6.36 -2.27
N ASP A 96 12.35 -6.79 -1.01
CA ASP A 96 11.76 -8.04 -0.56
C ASP A 96 10.26 -7.88 -0.39
N LEU A 97 9.51 -8.95 -0.71
CA LEU A 97 8.07 -9.00 -0.53
C LEU A 97 7.69 -9.93 0.61
N GLY A 98 6.96 -9.41 1.59
CA GLY A 98 6.30 -10.19 2.62
C GLY A 98 4.80 -10.27 2.31
N PHE A 99 4.23 -11.48 2.22
CA PHE A 99 2.83 -11.64 1.84
C PHE A 99 1.95 -11.89 3.06
N VAL A 100 0.90 -11.09 3.21
CA VAL A 100 -0.14 -11.31 4.22
C VAL A 100 -1.49 -11.44 3.52
N GLY A 101 -2.17 -12.55 3.74
CA GLY A 101 -3.51 -12.78 3.21
C GLY A 101 -4.54 -12.67 4.31
N VAL A 102 -5.46 -11.73 4.14
CA VAL A 102 -6.58 -11.49 5.04
C VAL A 102 -7.87 -11.60 4.24
N THR A 103 -8.82 -12.36 4.75
CA THR A 103 -10.19 -12.40 4.25
C THR A 103 -11.13 -11.85 5.30
N ARG A 104 -12.31 -11.41 4.89
CA ARG A 104 -13.35 -10.99 5.82
C ARG A 104 -14.27 -12.16 6.08
N ASN A 105 -14.45 -12.50 7.34
CA ASN A 105 -15.46 -13.49 7.74
C ASN A 105 -16.85 -12.96 7.38
N GLU A 106 -17.63 -13.72 6.61
CA GLU A 106 -18.95 -13.28 6.12
C GLU A 106 -20.00 -13.19 7.25
N THR A 107 -19.75 -13.85 8.38
CA THR A 107 -20.68 -13.89 9.51
C THR A 107 -20.32 -12.87 10.60
N THR A 108 -19.04 -12.81 11.00
CA THR A 108 -18.57 -11.92 12.08
C THR A 108 -18.07 -10.57 11.56
N PHE A 109 -17.81 -10.48 10.26
CA PHE A 109 -17.18 -9.34 9.60
C PHE A 109 -15.76 -9.02 10.09
N GLU A 110 -15.18 -9.90 10.90
CA GLU A 110 -13.80 -9.77 11.38
C GLU A 110 -12.78 -10.24 10.34
N PRO A 111 -11.57 -9.67 10.34
CA PRO A 111 -10.50 -10.13 9.46
C PRO A 111 -9.99 -11.51 9.90
N GLU A 112 -9.95 -12.46 8.96
CA GLU A 112 -9.36 -13.80 9.16
C GLU A 112 -8.06 -13.91 8.38
N LEU A 113 -6.97 -14.24 9.09
CA LEU A 113 -5.66 -14.49 8.51
C LEU A 113 -5.62 -15.88 7.86
N TYR A 114 -5.35 -15.95 6.56
CA TYR A 114 -5.17 -17.23 5.87
C TYR A 114 -3.74 -17.49 5.40
N THR A 115 -2.90 -16.45 5.34
CA THR A 115 -1.46 -16.60 5.08
C THR A 115 -0.65 -15.49 5.71
N ASP A 116 0.51 -15.85 6.25
CA ASP A 116 1.51 -14.95 6.80
C ASP A 116 2.89 -15.43 6.34
N LYS A 117 3.53 -14.65 5.49
CA LYS A 117 4.87 -14.87 4.94
C LYS A 117 5.77 -13.66 5.19
N LEU A 118 5.60 -13.04 6.36
CA LEU A 118 6.52 -12.00 6.83
C LEU A 118 7.81 -12.63 7.39
N PRO A 119 8.94 -11.92 7.33
CA PRO A 119 10.14 -12.29 8.09
C PRO A 119 9.84 -12.42 9.60
N ALA A 120 10.56 -13.28 10.28
CA ALA A 120 10.39 -13.47 11.74
C ALA A 120 10.80 -12.20 12.52
N ASP A 121 11.79 -11.48 12.01
CA ASP A 121 12.31 -10.22 12.56
C ASP A 121 12.41 -9.20 11.40
N ILE A 122 11.85 -8.01 11.60
CA ILE A 122 11.88 -6.90 10.63
C ILE A 122 12.91 -5.84 11.07
N GLY A 123 13.08 -5.65 12.38
CA GLY A 123 14.03 -4.68 12.94
C GLY A 123 13.71 -3.23 12.59
N ASP A 124 14.74 -2.46 12.22
CA ASP A 124 14.65 -1.05 11.84
C ASP A 124 14.35 -0.81 10.36
N ARG A 125 14.15 -1.88 9.60
CA ARG A 125 13.85 -1.84 8.18
C ARG A 125 12.54 -1.08 7.92
N PRO A 126 12.51 -0.11 6.98
CA PRO A 126 11.26 0.54 6.58
C PRO A 126 10.27 -0.49 6.02
N VAL A 127 9.00 -0.34 6.35
CA VAL A 127 7.93 -1.22 5.84
C VAL A 127 6.95 -0.42 5.00
N ILE A 128 6.62 -0.93 3.81
CA ILE A 128 5.59 -0.36 2.93
C ILE A 128 4.49 -1.38 2.74
N ILE A 129 3.30 -1.11 3.29
CA ILE A 129 2.11 -1.93 3.07
C ILE A 129 1.40 -1.40 1.82
N VAL A 130 1.00 -2.29 0.91
CA VAL A 130 0.28 -1.90 -0.30
C VAL A 130 -1.06 -2.62 -0.40
N ASP A 131 -2.15 -1.85 -0.56
CA ASP A 131 -3.51 -2.34 -0.79
C ASP A 131 -4.28 -1.28 -1.60
N PRO A 132 -4.99 -1.62 -2.68
CA PRO A 132 -5.72 -0.62 -3.46
C PRO A 132 -6.74 0.20 -2.69
N MET A 133 -7.32 -0.33 -1.62
CA MET A 133 -8.45 0.32 -0.93
C MET A 133 -8.29 0.31 0.58
N LEU A 134 -8.27 1.48 1.19
CA LEU A 134 -8.44 1.64 2.63
C LEU A 134 -9.92 1.98 2.93
N ALA A 135 -10.75 0.94 3.08
CA ALA A 135 -12.18 1.09 3.36
C ALA A 135 -12.45 1.19 4.87
N THR A 136 -12.66 0.07 5.57
CA THR A 136 -12.93 0.06 7.02
C THR A 136 -11.69 0.10 7.89
N GLY A 137 -10.50 -0.13 7.33
CA GLY A 137 -9.25 -0.23 8.07
C GLY A 137 -8.98 -1.58 8.75
N GLY A 138 -9.95 -2.50 8.80
CA GLY A 138 -9.83 -3.76 9.54
C GLY A 138 -8.66 -4.64 9.08
N SER A 139 -8.54 -4.91 7.77
CA SER A 139 -7.42 -5.69 7.22
C SER A 139 -6.07 -5.02 7.45
N LEU A 140 -6.01 -3.70 7.26
CA LEU A 140 -4.78 -2.93 7.48
C LEU A 140 -4.34 -2.97 8.94
N ASN A 141 -5.26 -2.75 9.89
CA ASN A 141 -4.96 -2.81 11.32
C ASN A 141 -4.43 -4.19 11.73
N HIS A 142 -5.04 -5.26 11.22
CA HIS A 142 -4.55 -6.62 11.46
C HIS A 142 -3.12 -6.84 10.94
N VAL A 143 -2.81 -6.34 9.75
CA VAL A 143 -1.46 -6.42 9.16
C VAL A 143 -0.45 -5.59 9.95
N ILE A 144 -0.84 -4.40 10.41
CA ILE A 144 0.01 -3.57 11.28
C ILE A 144 0.34 -4.31 12.59
N ASP A 145 -0.62 -4.97 13.22
CA ASP A 145 -0.37 -5.78 14.43
C ASP A 145 0.59 -6.95 14.16
N LEU A 146 0.44 -7.64 13.02
CA LEU A 146 1.37 -8.69 12.62
C LEU A 146 2.80 -8.18 12.43
N ILE A 147 2.96 -7.01 11.81
CA ILE A 147 4.26 -6.35 11.62
C ILE A 147 4.83 -5.90 12.97
N ALA A 148 4.00 -5.30 13.82
CA ALA A 148 4.38 -4.84 15.16
C ALA A 148 4.94 -5.97 16.03
N ASN A 149 4.37 -7.17 15.93
CA ASN A 149 4.83 -8.35 16.65
C ASN A 149 6.19 -8.90 16.14
N ARG A 150 6.77 -8.31 15.08
CA ARG A 150 8.07 -8.69 14.50
C ARG A 150 9.17 -7.68 14.77
N GLN A 151 9.11 -7.05 15.94
CA GLN A 151 10.12 -6.15 16.46
C GLN A 151 10.42 -4.95 15.53
N VAL A 152 9.45 -4.53 14.71
CA VAL A 152 9.64 -3.38 13.85
C VAL A 152 9.86 -2.12 14.70
N THR A 153 10.88 -1.34 14.35
CA THR A 153 11.19 -0.05 14.97
C THR A 153 11.15 1.09 13.96
N GLY A 154 11.12 0.73 12.67
CA GLY A 154 11.05 1.67 11.55
C GLY A 154 9.65 2.27 11.34
N THR A 155 9.55 3.18 10.37
CA THR A 155 8.28 3.76 9.94
C THR A 155 7.49 2.76 9.11
N ILE A 156 6.17 2.71 9.32
CA ILE A 156 5.23 1.97 8.48
C ILE A 156 4.58 2.95 7.51
N THR A 157 4.77 2.74 6.23
CA THR A 157 4.09 3.50 5.18
C THR A 157 3.01 2.64 4.54
N VAL A 158 1.84 3.20 4.31
CA VAL A 158 0.71 2.54 3.64
C VAL A 158 0.47 3.23 2.30
N VAL A 159 0.38 2.47 1.22
CA VAL A 159 0.08 2.99 -0.11
C VAL A 159 -1.24 2.39 -0.59
N CYS A 160 -2.23 3.24 -0.85
CA CYS A 160 -3.51 2.82 -1.40
C CYS A 160 -3.95 3.73 -2.56
N ALA A 161 -4.73 3.18 -3.50
CA ALA A 161 -5.25 3.97 -4.61
C ALA A 161 -6.32 4.95 -4.14
N ILE A 162 -7.22 4.49 -3.26
CA ILE A 162 -8.27 5.31 -2.62
C ILE A 162 -8.42 4.95 -1.14
N ALA A 163 -8.84 5.92 -0.35
CA ALA A 163 -9.16 5.75 1.06
C ALA A 163 -10.54 6.34 1.39
N ALA A 164 -11.20 5.78 2.42
CA ALA A 164 -12.35 6.40 3.06
C ALA A 164 -11.93 7.08 4.37
N PRO A 165 -12.58 8.18 4.77
CA PRO A 165 -12.33 8.83 6.07
C PRO A 165 -12.46 7.87 7.24
N GLU A 166 -13.47 6.99 7.21
CA GLU A 166 -13.74 6.00 8.25
C GLU A 166 -12.57 5.02 8.41
N GLY A 167 -11.94 4.59 7.31
CA GLY A 167 -10.77 3.72 7.35
C GLY A 167 -9.54 4.43 7.93
N ILE A 168 -9.31 5.67 7.56
CA ILE A 168 -8.23 6.50 8.11
C ILE A 168 -8.42 6.69 9.62
N ASP A 169 -9.64 6.99 10.06
CA ASP A 169 -9.96 7.19 11.48
C ASP A 169 -9.86 5.89 12.27
N ALA A 170 -10.27 4.75 11.69
CA ALA A 170 -10.09 3.44 12.29
C ALA A 170 -8.61 3.10 12.50
N VAL A 171 -7.74 3.43 11.54
CA VAL A 171 -6.28 3.26 11.70
C VAL A 171 -5.73 4.17 12.79
N ARG A 172 -6.14 5.43 12.85
CA ARG A 172 -5.74 6.36 13.92
C ARG A 172 -6.12 5.86 15.30
N ALA A 173 -7.37 5.40 15.46
CA ALA A 173 -7.87 4.86 16.73
C ALA A 173 -7.13 3.58 17.14
N HIS A 174 -6.81 2.70 16.19
CA HIS A 174 -6.13 1.43 16.45
C HIS A 174 -4.67 1.63 16.88
N ILE A 175 -3.94 2.51 16.21
CA ILE A 175 -2.53 2.76 16.49
C ILE A 175 -2.34 3.43 17.85
N ASN A 176 -3.27 4.29 18.28
CA ASN A 176 -3.28 4.92 19.59
C ASN A 176 -1.87 5.37 20.05
N ASP A 177 -1.19 6.12 19.20
CA ASP A 177 0.16 6.67 19.39
C ASP A 177 1.30 5.66 19.59
N ARG A 178 1.08 4.37 19.29
CA ARG A 178 2.14 3.33 19.43
C ARG A 178 3.15 3.34 18.28
N TRP A 179 2.74 3.78 17.08
CA TRP A 179 3.53 3.71 15.85
C TRP A 179 3.46 5.02 15.06
N ASN A 180 4.47 5.26 14.22
CA ASN A 180 4.39 6.26 13.15
C ASN A 180 3.88 5.56 11.90
N VAL A 181 2.69 5.93 11.43
CA VAL A 181 2.13 5.41 10.18
C VAL A 181 1.90 6.56 9.22
N HIS A 182 2.40 6.42 8.02
CA HIS A 182 2.19 7.37 6.93
C HIS A 182 1.32 6.73 5.86
N ILE A 183 0.14 7.27 5.61
CA ILE A 183 -0.78 6.83 4.55
C ILE A 183 -0.59 7.73 3.34
N VAL A 184 -0.24 7.13 2.19
CA VAL A 184 -0.14 7.79 0.88
C VAL A 184 -1.26 7.26 0.00
N THR A 185 -2.15 8.13 -0.44
CA THR A 185 -3.32 7.75 -1.25
C THR A 185 -3.48 8.63 -2.47
N GLY A 186 -4.10 8.07 -3.52
CA GLY A 186 -4.42 8.83 -4.73
C GLY A 186 -5.68 9.69 -4.59
N ALA A 187 -6.61 9.29 -3.71
CA ALA A 187 -7.77 10.10 -3.35
C ALA A 187 -8.32 9.69 -1.99
N ILE A 188 -8.95 10.64 -1.29
CA ILE A 188 -9.81 10.39 -0.15
C ILE A 188 -11.24 10.59 -0.62
N ASP A 189 -12.00 9.49 -0.66
CA ASP A 189 -13.39 9.48 -1.12
C ASP A 189 -14.35 9.90 0.02
N SER A 190 -15.65 10.07 -0.30
CA SER A 190 -16.54 10.77 0.61
C SER A 190 -16.92 9.97 1.86
N HIS A 191 -17.21 8.67 1.72
CA HIS A 191 -17.68 7.82 2.83
C HIS A 191 -17.75 6.33 2.43
N LEU A 192 -18.11 5.47 3.39
CA LEU A 192 -18.50 4.09 3.14
C LEU A 192 -20.03 3.98 3.08
N ASN A 193 -20.54 3.18 2.12
CA ASN A 193 -21.97 2.83 2.09
C ASN A 193 -22.30 1.75 3.15
N GLU A 194 -23.58 1.34 3.22
CA GLU A 194 -24.09 0.33 4.16
C GLU A 194 -23.41 -1.05 4.03
N GLN A 195 -22.88 -1.37 2.85
CA GLN A 195 -22.14 -2.59 2.59
C GLN A 195 -20.61 -2.42 2.79
N ALA A 196 -20.19 -1.28 3.33
CA ALA A 196 -18.78 -0.91 3.56
C ALA A 196 -17.95 -0.75 2.26
N TYR A 197 -18.58 -0.42 1.14
CA TYR A 197 -17.87 0.02 -0.07
C TYR A 197 -17.61 1.52 -0.03
N ILE A 198 -16.44 1.90 -0.52
CA ILE A 198 -16.04 3.32 -0.68
C ILE A 198 -16.91 3.97 -1.76
N VAL A 199 -17.40 5.19 -1.52
CA VAL A 199 -18.23 5.98 -2.43
C VAL A 199 -17.54 7.31 -2.74
N PRO A 200 -17.31 7.67 -4.04
CA PRO A 200 -17.75 7.00 -5.27
C PRO A 200 -16.99 5.68 -5.56
N GLY A 201 -15.80 5.48 -4.99
CA GLY A 201 -15.06 4.23 -5.04
C GLY A 201 -14.63 3.79 -6.45
N LEU A 202 -14.31 2.50 -6.55
CA LEU A 202 -13.94 1.85 -7.82
C LEU A 202 -14.45 0.38 -7.89
N GLY A 203 -15.42 0.02 -7.03
CA GLY A 203 -15.93 -1.35 -6.91
C GLY A 203 -15.01 -2.24 -6.08
N ASP A 204 -15.12 -3.56 -6.21
CA ASP A 204 -14.21 -4.52 -5.58
C ASP A 204 -12.89 -4.57 -6.37
N ALA A 205 -11.79 -4.16 -5.73
CA ALA A 205 -10.48 -4.11 -6.39
C ALA A 205 -9.95 -5.50 -6.74
N GLY A 206 -10.23 -6.51 -5.92
CA GLY A 206 -9.82 -7.88 -6.20
C GLY A 206 -10.48 -8.41 -7.48
N ASP A 207 -11.78 -8.23 -7.61
CA ASP A 207 -12.54 -8.65 -8.79
C ASP A 207 -12.17 -7.81 -10.02
N ARG A 208 -11.96 -6.51 -9.85
CA ARG A 208 -11.48 -5.62 -10.92
C ARG A 208 -10.08 -6.00 -11.42
N LEU A 209 -9.21 -6.55 -10.55
CA LEU A 209 -7.86 -7.00 -10.90
C LEU A 209 -7.84 -8.40 -11.51
N PHE A 210 -8.58 -9.34 -10.93
CA PHE A 210 -8.39 -10.77 -11.18
C PHE A 210 -9.63 -11.45 -11.78
N GLY A 211 -10.77 -10.77 -11.82
CA GLY A 211 -12.06 -11.33 -12.19
C GLY A 211 -12.82 -11.90 -10.99
N GLU A 212 -14.13 -12.01 -11.13
CA GLU A 212 -14.98 -12.63 -10.12
C GLU A 212 -14.63 -14.12 -9.96
N PRO A 213 -14.65 -14.66 -8.74
CA PRO A 213 -14.52 -16.10 -8.53
C PRO A 213 -15.59 -16.85 -9.34
N ARG A 214 -15.17 -17.80 -10.16
CA ARG A 214 -16.11 -18.69 -10.84
C ARG A 214 -16.38 -19.89 -9.93
N ASN A 215 -17.62 -20.01 -9.50
CA ASN A 215 -18.15 -21.19 -8.79
C ASN A 215 -18.21 -22.39 -9.72
#